data_51d8101b0fd650d181a29eef24d9f199
#
_entry.id   51d8101b0fd650d181a29eef24d9f199
#
_cell.length_a   1.000
_cell.length_b   1.000
_cell.length_c   1.000
_cell.angle_alpha   90.00
_cell.angle_beta   90.00
_cell.angle_gamma   90.00
#
_symmetry.space_group_name_H-M   'P 1'
#
loop_
_entity.id
_entity.type
_entity.pdbx_description
1 polymer ?
#
loop_
_entity_poly.entity_id
_entity_poly.type
_entity_poly.pdbx_seq_one_letter_code
_entity_poly.pdbx_strand_id
1 'polypeptide(L)'
;MSATKFVKPASVHSRILVPGRYHRQPVISRLVSRYDLTVNIKAASLTLDSESDGWFDLELSGNPQKLTNSLSYLQGLGVNLVQLAIANQIQATDNSLAFPDSAYKLSPKDSAWLTDRWQEQFQQWMSLGQTNRLRLQLCVLKTYYEQPVISKLVSRYGLTVNITSAILQPDSQDDGWFDLDLWGRTKQLYSSLSYLEKLGLPIWLDLSSVYGDR
;
A
#
# COMPACT_ATOMS: atom_id res chain seq x y z
N MET A 1 -41.21 5.78 -4.50
CA MET A 1 -40.06 5.53 -3.59
C MET A 1 -39.29 4.33 -4.14
N SER A 2 -38.19 4.59 -4.79
CA SER A 2 -37.36 3.52 -5.43
C SER A 2 -36.52 2.83 -4.37
N ALA A 3 -36.77 1.55 -4.11
CA ALA A 3 -35.97 0.77 -3.16
C ALA A 3 -34.55 0.63 -3.73
N THR A 4 -33.61 1.28 -3.08
CA THR A 4 -32.18 1.10 -3.38
C THR A 4 -31.83 -0.35 -3.06
N LYS A 5 -31.68 -1.18 -4.08
CA LYS A 5 -31.19 -2.55 -3.93
C LYS A 5 -29.81 -2.48 -3.30
N PHE A 6 -29.69 -2.92 -2.05
CA PHE A 6 -28.40 -3.14 -1.40
C PHE A 6 -27.68 -4.24 -2.17
N VAL A 7 -26.72 -3.87 -3.00
CA VAL A 7 -25.83 -4.82 -3.66
C VAL A 7 -24.79 -5.25 -2.62
N LYS A 8 -24.77 -6.54 -2.30
CA LYS A 8 -23.76 -7.10 -1.37
C LYS A 8 -22.38 -6.83 -1.95
N PRO A 9 -21.41 -6.30 -1.18
CA PRO A 9 -20.07 -6.12 -1.66
C PRO A 9 -19.48 -7.47 -2.10
N ALA A 10 -18.85 -7.48 -3.27
CA ALA A 10 -18.10 -8.62 -3.76
C ALA A 10 -16.63 -8.47 -3.31
N SER A 11 -15.97 -9.59 -3.08
CA SER A 11 -14.55 -9.65 -2.82
C SER A 11 -13.86 -10.54 -3.84
N VAL A 12 -12.72 -10.08 -4.34
CA VAL A 12 -11.90 -10.76 -5.34
C VAL A 12 -10.46 -10.76 -4.87
N HIS A 13 -9.82 -11.93 -4.92
CA HIS A 13 -8.39 -12.07 -4.73
C HIS A 13 -7.68 -12.01 -6.08
N SER A 14 -6.67 -11.19 -6.20
CA SER A 14 -5.91 -11.03 -7.45
C SER A 14 -4.43 -10.85 -7.17
N ARG A 15 -3.60 -11.67 -7.82
CA ARG A 15 -2.17 -11.41 -7.94
C ARG A 15 -1.92 -10.55 -9.16
N ILE A 16 -1.29 -9.41 -8.96
CA ILE A 16 -0.94 -8.47 -10.03
C ILE A 16 0.57 -8.33 -10.15
N LEU A 17 1.07 -8.26 -11.39
CA LEU A 17 2.43 -7.80 -11.68
C LEU A 17 2.39 -6.36 -12.18
N VAL A 18 3.11 -5.50 -11.47
CA VAL A 18 3.22 -4.08 -11.80
C VAL A 18 4.57 -3.84 -12.48
N PRO A 19 4.58 -3.52 -13.77
CA PRO A 19 5.82 -3.25 -14.50
C PRO A 19 6.62 -2.12 -13.87
N GLY A 20 7.96 -2.21 -13.91
CA GLY A 20 8.87 -1.24 -13.31
C GLY A 20 8.58 0.21 -13.68
N ARG A 21 8.15 0.48 -14.93
CA ARG A 21 7.73 1.82 -15.39
C ARG A 21 6.57 2.45 -14.60
N TYR A 22 5.83 1.65 -13.83
CA TYR A 22 4.71 2.12 -13.01
C TYR A 22 5.04 2.24 -11.53
N HIS A 23 6.25 1.90 -11.06
CA HIS A 23 6.64 1.99 -9.65
C HIS A 23 6.54 3.40 -9.07
N ARG A 24 6.61 4.43 -9.94
CA ARG A 24 6.42 5.82 -9.53
C ARG A 24 4.97 6.32 -9.67
N GLN A 25 4.04 5.42 -9.98
CA GLN A 25 2.63 5.76 -10.13
C GLN A 25 1.80 5.12 -9.02
N PRO A 26 0.84 5.84 -8.45
CA PRO A 26 0.03 5.37 -7.33
C PRO A 26 -1.07 4.40 -7.80
N VAL A 27 -0.67 3.25 -8.39
CA VAL A 27 -1.60 2.26 -8.98
C VAL A 27 -2.62 1.79 -7.96
N ILE A 28 -2.15 1.33 -6.77
CA ILE A 28 -3.03 0.84 -5.69
C ILE A 28 -3.94 1.97 -5.18
N SER A 29 -3.40 3.17 -4.99
CA SER A 29 -4.18 4.33 -4.55
C SER A 29 -5.32 4.68 -5.51
N ARG A 30 -5.09 4.51 -6.83
CA ARG A 30 -6.14 4.74 -7.85
C ARG A 30 -7.27 3.72 -7.78
N LEU A 31 -7.00 2.46 -7.40
CA LEU A 31 -8.05 1.46 -7.18
C LEU A 31 -9.00 1.90 -6.05
N VAL A 32 -8.44 2.49 -5.00
CA VAL A 32 -9.21 3.00 -3.87
C VAL A 32 -9.96 4.29 -4.23
N SER A 33 -9.24 5.30 -4.74
CA SER A 33 -9.81 6.65 -4.91
C SER A 33 -10.74 6.77 -6.12
N ARG A 34 -10.41 6.11 -7.25
CA ARG A 34 -11.17 6.21 -8.49
C ARG A 34 -12.31 5.20 -8.58
N TYR A 35 -12.09 4.00 -8.07
CA TYR A 35 -13.05 2.90 -8.16
C TYR A 35 -13.78 2.65 -6.84
N ASP A 36 -13.46 3.42 -5.78
CA ASP A 36 -14.08 3.30 -4.46
C ASP A 36 -14.05 1.84 -3.95
N LEU A 37 -12.87 1.23 -4.09
CA LEU A 37 -12.61 -0.12 -3.60
C LEU A 37 -11.87 -0.07 -2.27
N THR A 38 -12.13 -1.06 -1.45
CA THR A 38 -11.23 -1.40 -0.34
C THR A 38 -10.19 -2.36 -0.88
N VAL A 39 -8.92 -2.02 -0.71
CA VAL A 39 -7.77 -2.83 -1.14
C VAL A 39 -7.00 -3.27 0.08
N ASN A 40 -6.96 -4.57 0.32
CA ASN A 40 -6.07 -5.17 1.31
C ASN A 40 -4.90 -5.84 0.60
N ILE A 41 -3.67 -5.54 1.03
CA ILE A 41 -2.45 -6.13 0.49
C ILE A 41 -2.13 -7.34 1.37
N LYS A 42 -2.25 -8.54 0.81
CA LYS A 42 -2.02 -9.82 1.51
C LYS A 42 -0.57 -10.27 1.41
N ALA A 43 0.09 -9.91 0.30
CA ALA A 43 1.51 -10.13 0.09
C ALA A 43 2.05 -9.12 -0.93
N ALA A 44 3.33 -8.81 -0.86
CA ALA A 44 3.97 -7.90 -1.79
C ALA A 44 5.47 -8.14 -1.87
N SER A 45 6.01 -7.96 -3.08
CA SER A 45 7.44 -7.82 -3.32
C SER A 45 7.65 -6.77 -4.39
N LEU A 46 8.21 -5.65 -3.99
CA LEU A 46 8.54 -4.52 -4.84
C LEU A 46 9.86 -3.94 -4.39
N THR A 47 10.84 -3.86 -5.29
CA THR A 47 12.14 -3.25 -5.02
C THR A 47 12.22 -1.84 -5.58
N LEU A 48 13.12 -1.03 -5.02
CA LEU A 48 13.40 0.33 -5.53
C LEU A 48 13.96 0.34 -6.95
N ASP A 49 14.48 -0.80 -7.41
CA ASP A 49 14.97 -0.96 -8.76
C ASP A 49 13.81 -0.92 -9.76
N SER A 50 13.83 0.07 -10.66
CA SER A 50 12.78 0.26 -11.66
C SER A 50 12.85 -0.74 -12.83
N GLU A 51 13.88 -1.58 -12.90
CA GLU A 51 14.07 -2.54 -14.00
C GLU A 51 13.30 -3.85 -13.76
N SER A 52 13.05 -4.21 -12.50
CA SER A 52 12.31 -5.41 -12.15
C SER A 52 10.82 -5.11 -11.93
N ASP A 53 9.96 -6.02 -12.39
CA ASP A 53 8.53 -5.94 -12.10
C ASP A 53 8.27 -6.25 -10.63
N GLY A 54 7.40 -5.46 -10.00
CA GLY A 54 6.89 -5.74 -8.66
C GLY A 54 5.61 -6.57 -8.70
N TRP A 55 5.30 -7.30 -7.65
CA TRP A 55 4.04 -8.01 -7.55
C TRP A 55 3.33 -7.77 -6.23
N PHE A 56 2.00 -7.87 -6.27
CA PHE A 56 1.14 -7.74 -5.11
C PHE A 56 0.04 -8.80 -5.14
N ASP A 57 -0.24 -9.42 -4.00
CA ASP A 57 -1.46 -10.18 -3.77
C ASP A 57 -2.46 -9.25 -3.08
N LEU A 58 -3.57 -9.03 -3.75
CA LEU A 58 -4.59 -8.08 -3.32
C LEU A 58 -5.91 -8.79 -3.05
N GLU A 59 -6.54 -8.40 -1.95
CA GLU A 59 -7.96 -8.61 -1.75
C GLU A 59 -8.69 -7.29 -2.07
N LEU A 60 -9.50 -7.32 -3.13
CA LEU A 60 -10.26 -6.17 -3.61
C LEU A 60 -11.72 -6.35 -3.22
N SER A 61 -12.29 -5.40 -2.49
CA SER A 61 -13.68 -5.45 -2.06
C SER A 61 -14.44 -4.20 -2.48
N GLY A 62 -15.66 -4.36 -2.97
CA GLY A 62 -16.49 -3.24 -3.36
C GLY A 62 -17.70 -3.61 -4.23
N ASN A 63 -18.22 -2.64 -4.94
CA ASN A 63 -19.31 -2.85 -5.88
C ASN A 63 -18.82 -3.71 -7.06
N PRO A 64 -19.57 -4.76 -7.51
CA PRO A 64 -19.17 -5.64 -8.60
C PRO A 64 -18.79 -4.92 -9.90
N GLN A 65 -19.55 -3.90 -10.30
CA GLN A 65 -19.26 -3.12 -11.51
C GLN A 65 -17.95 -2.32 -11.37
N LYS A 66 -17.70 -1.75 -10.19
CA LYS A 66 -16.46 -1.02 -9.90
C LYS A 66 -15.25 -1.96 -9.89
N LEU A 67 -15.42 -3.18 -9.37
CA LEU A 67 -14.39 -4.24 -9.44
C LEU A 67 -14.06 -4.58 -10.89
N THR A 68 -15.06 -4.87 -11.72
CA THR A 68 -14.85 -5.15 -13.15
C THR A 68 -14.12 -4.00 -13.85
N ASN A 69 -14.57 -2.77 -13.63
CA ASN A 69 -13.94 -1.59 -14.22
C ASN A 69 -12.50 -1.38 -13.76
N SER A 70 -12.19 -1.71 -12.50
CA SER A 70 -10.84 -1.60 -11.95
C SER A 70 -9.89 -2.64 -12.56
N LEU A 71 -10.36 -3.85 -12.80
CA LEU A 71 -9.57 -4.89 -13.48
C LEU A 71 -9.28 -4.49 -14.94
N SER A 72 -10.29 -3.97 -15.65
CA SER A 72 -10.08 -3.42 -17.01
C SER A 72 -9.08 -2.26 -17.04
N TYR A 73 -9.09 -1.41 -16.03
CA TYR A 73 -8.11 -0.33 -15.89
C TYR A 73 -6.69 -0.89 -15.71
N LEU A 74 -6.50 -1.89 -14.84
CA LEU A 74 -5.18 -2.52 -14.63
C LEU A 74 -4.67 -3.15 -15.93
N GLN A 75 -5.53 -3.88 -16.65
CA GLN A 75 -5.19 -4.44 -17.95
C GLN A 75 -4.80 -3.36 -18.97
N GLY A 76 -5.53 -2.25 -19.02
CA GLY A 76 -5.23 -1.10 -19.89
C GLY A 76 -3.89 -0.42 -19.58
N LEU A 77 -3.38 -0.53 -18.35
CA LEU A 77 -2.02 -0.13 -17.98
C LEU A 77 -0.96 -1.17 -18.37
N GLY A 78 -1.34 -2.36 -18.82
CA GLY A 78 -0.41 -3.47 -19.02
C GLY A 78 0.05 -4.12 -17.71
N VAL A 79 -0.71 -3.93 -16.62
CA VAL A 79 -0.53 -4.68 -15.38
C VAL A 79 -1.08 -6.08 -15.61
N ASN A 80 -0.22 -7.09 -15.45
CA ASN A 80 -0.62 -8.47 -15.66
C ASN A 80 -1.39 -9.00 -14.44
N LEU A 81 -2.59 -9.50 -14.68
CA LEU A 81 -3.38 -10.25 -13.70
C LEU A 81 -2.95 -11.72 -13.80
N VAL A 82 -2.17 -12.19 -12.84
CA VAL A 82 -1.61 -13.55 -12.86
C VAL A 82 -2.59 -14.57 -12.30
N GLN A 83 -3.35 -14.16 -11.30
CA GLN A 83 -4.35 -15.01 -10.65
C GLN A 83 -5.56 -14.16 -10.28
N LEU A 84 -6.75 -14.71 -10.55
CA LEU A 84 -8.02 -14.13 -10.14
C LEU A 84 -8.87 -15.22 -9.48
N ALA A 85 -9.25 -15.04 -8.23
CA ALA A 85 -10.14 -15.95 -7.51
C ALA A 85 -11.26 -15.16 -6.81
N ILE A 86 -12.49 -15.67 -6.91
CA ILE A 86 -13.62 -15.11 -6.17
C ILE A 86 -13.58 -15.70 -4.76
N ALA A 87 -13.67 -14.87 -3.74
CA ALA A 87 -13.43 -15.22 -2.33
C ALA A 87 -14.26 -16.43 -1.79
N ASN A 88 -15.31 -16.84 -2.48
CA ASN A 88 -16.16 -17.97 -2.08
C ASN A 88 -15.73 -19.32 -2.66
N GLN A 89 -14.62 -19.40 -3.40
CA GLN A 89 -14.16 -20.61 -4.10
C GLN A 89 -12.67 -20.95 -3.89
N ILE A 90 -12.04 -20.41 -2.85
CA ILE A 90 -10.63 -20.70 -2.61
C ILE A 90 -10.50 -22.11 -2.01
N GLN A 91 -10.35 -23.10 -2.87
CA GLN A 91 -9.59 -24.30 -2.53
C GLN A 91 -8.11 -23.95 -2.71
N ALA A 92 -7.30 -24.28 -1.71
CA ALA A 92 -5.86 -24.06 -1.72
C ALA A 92 -5.25 -24.70 -2.98
N THR A 93 -5.00 -23.87 -3.98
CA THR A 93 -4.18 -24.25 -5.13
C THR A 93 -2.74 -23.89 -4.82
N ASP A 94 -1.91 -24.89 -4.99
CA ASP A 94 -0.47 -24.96 -4.83
C ASP A 94 0.25 -23.62 -5.13
N ASN A 95 0.79 -23.00 -4.08
CA ASN A 95 1.47 -21.71 -4.10
C ASN A 95 2.95 -21.88 -4.50
N SER A 96 3.25 -22.63 -5.56
CA SER A 96 4.62 -22.84 -6.02
C SER A 96 5.14 -21.78 -6.99
N LEU A 97 4.80 -20.50 -6.79
CA LEU A 97 5.63 -19.43 -7.31
C LEU A 97 6.63 -19.06 -6.21
N ALA A 98 7.82 -19.67 -6.33
CA ALA A 98 8.93 -19.39 -5.44
C ALA A 98 9.12 -17.86 -5.34
N PHE A 99 9.10 -17.35 -4.11
CA PHE A 99 9.59 -16.00 -3.83
C PHE A 99 11.03 -15.93 -4.32
N PRO A 100 11.42 -14.96 -5.15
CA PRO A 100 12.81 -14.77 -5.45
C PRO A 100 13.56 -14.57 -4.13
N ASP A 101 14.58 -15.38 -3.92
CA ASP A 101 15.41 -15.42 -2.71
C ASP A 101 16.33 -14.19 -2.54
N SER A 102 15.99 -13.08 -3.18
CA SER A 102 16.66 -11.81 -2.95
C SER A 102 16.05 -11.12 -1.73
N ALA A 103 16.41 -11.64 -0.58
CA ALA A 103 16.24 -10.98 0.71
C ALA A 103 17.04 -9.67 0.74
N TYR A 104 16.52 -8.62 0.12
CA TYR A 104 16.82 -7.30 0.63
C TYR A 104 16.08 -7.23 1.98
N LYS A 105 16.76 -7.63 3.03
CA LYS A 105 16.40 -7.22 4.37
C LYS A 105 16.44 -5.69 4.32
N LEU A 106 15.26 -5.07 4.23
CA LEU A 106 15.09 -3.73 4.73
C LEU A 106 15.43 -3.86 6.21
N SER A 107 16.72 -3.67 6.52
CA SER A 107 17.19 -3.74 7.89
C SER A 107 16.42 -2.67 8.63
N PRO A 108 15.68 -2.99 9.68
CA PRO A 108 15.22 -1.97 10.59
C PRO A 108 16.50 -1.31 11.08
N LYS A 109 16.74 -0.07 10.66
CA LYS A 109 17.76 0.76 11.26
C LYS A 109 17.34 0.90 12.71
N ASP A 110 17.87 0.04 13.58
CA ASP A 110 17.72 -0.01 15.02
C ASP A 110 16.33 0.36 15.53
N SER A 111 15.44 -0.64 15.60
CA SER A 111 14.00 -0.52 15.86
C SER A 111 13.59 0.03 17.24
N ALA A 112 14.53 0.28 18.14
CA ALA A 112 14.21 0.70 19.51
C ALA A 112 13.93 2.20 19.69
N TRP A 113 14.07 3.04 18.63
CA TRP A 113 14.12 4.50 18.77
C TRP A 113 12.89 5.26 18.24
N LEU A 114 11.84 4.62 17.74
CA LEU A 114 11.20 5.19 16.55
C LEU A 114 9.71 5.49 16.68
N THR A 115 9.03 5.05 17.72
CA THR A 115 7.60 5.33 17.90
C THR A 115 7.33 6.72 18.47
N ASP A 116 8.28 7.34 19.15
CA ASP A 116 8.04 8.60 19.89
C ASP A 116 8.47 9.87 19.16
N ARG A 117 9.03 9.78 17.95
CA ARG A 117 9.70 10.92 17.29
C ARG A 117 9.11 11.39 15.96
N TRP A 118 8.08 10.76 15.43
CA TRP A 118 7.56 11.20 14.13
C TRP A 118 7.01 12.63 14.19
N GLN A 119 6.49 13.08 15.34
CA GLN A 119 6.01 14.46 15.50
C GLN A 119 7.15 15.47 15.36
N GLU A 120 8.30 15.21 15.97
CA GLU A 120 9.50 16.05 15.82
C GLU A 120 10.00 16.06 14.39
N GLN A 121 10.06 14.89 13.75
CA GLN A 121 10.43 14.75 12.35
C GLN A 121 9.44 15.48 11.44
N PHE A 122 8.14 15.43 11.74
CA PHE A 122 7.12 16.14 10.98
C PHE A 122 7.25 17.67 11.12
N GLN A 123 7.58 18.18 12.32
CA GLN A 123 7.87 19.59 12.51
C GLN A 123 9.12 20.02 11.74
N GLN A 124 10.16 19.19 11.75
CA GLN A 124 11.36 19.43 10.94
C GLN A 124 11.01 19.44 9.46
N TRP A 125 10.22 18.46 8.97
CA TRP A 125 9.75 18.41 7.60
C TRP A 125 9.00 19.68 7.19
N MET A 126 8.12 20.20 8.05
CA MET A 126 7.43 21.47 7.80
C MET A 126 8.39 22.66 7.79
N SER A 127 9.39 22.68 8.68
CA SER A 127 10.37 23.77 8.76
C SER A 127 11.24 23.86 7.50
N LEU A 128 11.37 22.78 6.74
CA LEU A 128 12.05 22.71 5.45
C LEU A 128 11.16 23.22 4.27
N GLY A 129 9.99 23.78 4.57
CA GLY A 129 9.05 24.31 3.58
C GLY A 129 8.24 23.23 2.84
N GLN A 130 8.26 21.98 3.31
CA GLN A 130 7.48 20.91 2.75
C GLN A 130 6.02 20.99 3.21
N THR A 131 5.07 20.84 2.28
CA THR A 131 3.66 21.06 2.61
C THR A 131 2.70 20.01 2.08
N ASN A 132 3.09 19.23 1.06
CA ASN A 132 2.16 18.37 0.33
C ASN A 132 2.69 16.98 -0.05
N ARG A 133 3.98 16.69 0.17
CA ARG A 133 4.59 15.38 -0.09
C ARG A 133 5.42 14.95 1.10
N LEU A 134 5.23 13.72 1.52
CA LEU A 134 5.95 13.12 2.63
C LEU A 134 6.37 11.71 2.23
N ARG A 135 7.63 11.36 2.46
CA ARG A 135 8.12 9.99 2.35
C ARG A 135 8.21 9.37 3.73
N LEU A 136 7.79 8.14 3.84
CA LEU A 136 7.93 7.37 5.06
C LEU A 136 8.13 5.89 4.79
N GLN A 137 8.77 5.21 5.73
CA GLN A 137 8.76 3.77 5.85
C GLN A 137 7.70 3.39 6.89
N LEU A 138 6.86 2.41 6.56
CA LEU A 138 5.79 1.87 7.39
C LEU A 138 6.06 0.39 7.66
N CYS A 139 6.07 0.02 8.94
CA CYS A 139 6.01 -1.38 9.35
C CYS A 139 4.56 -1.78 9.62
N VAL A 140 4.01 -2.71 8.85
CA VAL A 140 2.70 -3.29 9.09
C VAL A 140 2.87 -4.57 9.88
N LEU A 141 2.48 -4.53 11.16
CA LEU A 141 2.56 -5.68 12.04
C LEU A 141 1.66 -6.82 11.54
N LYS A 142 2.07 -8.05 11.76
CA LYS A 142 1.33 -9.26 11.34
C LYS A 142 -0.14 -9.25 11.78
N THR A 143 -0.43 -8.72 12.95
CA THR A 143 -1.80 -8.57 13.49
C THR A 143 -2.72 -7.69 12.64
N TYR A 144 -2.14 -6.92 11.69
CA TYR A 144 -2.87 -6.03 10.78
C TYR A 144 -2.95 -6.54 9.35
N TYR A 145 -2.46 -7.73 9.03
CA TYR A 145 -2.48 -8.27 7.64
C TYR A 145 -3.87 -8.43 7.07
N GLU A 146 -4.87 -8.65 7.93
CA GLU A 146 -6.28 -8.71 7.53
C GLU A 146 -6.95 -7.34 7.45
N GLN A 147 -6.21 -6.25 7.71
CA GLN A 147 -6.76 -4.91 7.69
C GLN A 147 -6.18 -4.08 6.54
N PRO A 148 -7.02 -3.36 5.79
CA PRO A 148 -6.60 -2.54 4.65
C PRO A 148 -5.96 -1.23 5.11
N VAL A 149 -4.82 -1.29 5.81
CA VAL A 149 -4.16 -0.12 6.44
C VAL A 149 -3.87 0.96 5.39
N ILE A 150 -3.17 0.59 4.31
CA ILE A 150 -2.79 1.54 3.24
C ILE A 150 -4.02 2.08 2.53
N SER A 151 -5.03 1.24 2.26
CA SER A 151 -6.29 1.68 1.66
C SER A 151 -7.01 2.73 2.51
N LYS A 152 -6.92 2.64 3.84
CA LYS A 152 -7.50 3.65 4.75
C LYS A 152 -6.80 5.00 4.67
N LEU A 153 -5.49 5.06 4.38
CA LEU A 153 -4.78 6.32 4.15
C LEU A 153 -5.37 7.07 2.95
N VAL A 154 -5.78 6.34 1.92
CA VAL A 154 -6.42 6.91 0.73
C VAL A 154 -7.87 7.26 0.99
N SER A 155 -8.69 6.29 1.41
CA SER A 155 -10.15 6.46 1.48
C SER A 155 -10.60 7.39 2.61
N ARG A 156 -9.95 7.31 3.79
CA ARG A 156 -10.34 8.07 4.97
C ARG A 156 -9.65 9.42 5.08
N TYR A 157 -8.36 9.48 4.71
CA TYR A 157 -7.56 10.68 4.85
C TYR A 157 -7.40 11.46 3.55
N GLY A 158 -7.86 10.90 2.42
CA GLY A 158 -7.84 11.55 1.13
C GLY A 158 -6.44 11.74 0.57
N LEU A 159 -5.50 10.86 0.96
CA LEU A 159 -4.13 10.90 0.47
C LEU A 159 -4.02 10.19 -0.88
N THR A 160 -3.08 10.64 -1.71
CA THR A 160 -2.53 9.81 -2.77
C THR A 160 -1.32 9.08 -2.21
N VAL A 161 -1.32 7.75 -2.30
CA VAL A 161 -0.26 6.89 -1.77
C VAL A 161 0.39 6.14 -2.92
N ASN A 162 1.70 6.29 -3.08
CA ASN A 162 2.50 5.44 -3.94
C ASN A 162 3.37 4.51 -3.08
N ILE A 163 3.38 3.24 -3.41
CA ILE A 163 4.26 2.25 -2.78
C ILE A 163 5.50 2.19 -3.66
N THR A 164 6.63 2.62 -3.13
CA THR A 164 7.92 2.64 -3.87
C THR A 164 8.76 1.40 -3.59
N SER A 165 8.55 0.76 -2.44
CA SER A 165 9.14 -0.52 -2.08
C SER A 165 8.17 -1.27 -1.16
N ALA A 166 8.15 -2.59 -1.24
CA ALA A 166 7.33 -3.41 -0.36
C ALA A 166 7.90 -4.80 -0.20
N ILE A 167 7.89 -5.30 1.03
CA ILE A 167 8.15 -6.70 1.36
C ILE A 167 7.08 -7.12 2.37
N LEU A 168 6.20 -8.02 1.97
CA LEU A 168 5.18 -8.62 2.81
C LEU A 168 5.01 -10.07 2.41
N GLN A 169 5.41 -10.99 3.28
CA GLN A 169 5.33 -12.42 3.03
C GLN A 169 4.17 -13.03 3.84
N PRO A 170 3.20 -13.68 3.22
CA PRO A 170 1.97 -14.14 3.88
C PRO A 170 2.24 -15.22 4.94
N ASP A 171 3.22 -16.08 4.70
CA ASP A 171 3.54 -17.22 5.56
C ASP A 171 4.71 -16.95 6.53
N SER A 172 5.27 -15.74 6.49
CA SER A 172 6.34 -15.32 7.39
C SER A 172 5.82 -15.00 8.79
N GLN A 173 6.68 -15.18 9.78
CA GLN A 173 6.46 -14.64 11.12
C GLN A 173 6.86 -13.16 11.21
N ASP A 174 7.52 -12.64 10.16
CA ASP A 174 8.01 -11.27 10.11
C ASP A 174 6.90 -10.28 9.77
N ASP A 175 7.09 -9.04 10.20
CA ASP A 175 6.22 -7.92 9.87
C ASP A 175 6.45 -7.44 8.42
N GLY A 176 5.44 -6.82 7.83
CA GLY A 176 5.52 -6.27 6.46
C GLY A 176 6.14 -4.87 6.46
N TRP A 177 6.95 -4.57 5.44
CA TRP A 177 7.64 -3.29 5.28
C TRP A 177 7.24 -2.61 3.98
N PHE A 178 6.96 -1.31 4.05
CA PHE A 178 6.54 -0.51 2.92
C PHE A 178 7.23 0.84 2.93
N ASP A 179 7.86 1.21 1.82
CA ASP A 179 8.28 2.59 1.57
C ASP A 179 7.17 3.30 0.80
N LEU A 180 6.68 4.40 1.36
CA LEU A 180 5.53 5.12 0.86
C LEU A 180 5.88 6.56 0.51
N ASP A 181 5.46 6.99 -0.66
CA ASP A 181 5.30 8.41 -1.00
C ASP A 181 3.85 8.80 -0.76
N LEU A 182 3.62 9.78 0.08
CA LEU A 182 2.30 10.30 0.42
C LEU A 182 2.13 11.72 -0.11
N TRP A 183 1.04 11.97 -0.81
CA TRP A 183 0.64 13.33 -1.22
C TRP A 183 -0.71 13.68 -0.61
N GLY A 184 -0.76 14.90 -0.05
CA GLY A 184 -1.97 15.44 0.57
C GLY A 184 -1.68 16.79 1.22
N ARG A 185 -2.72 17.41 1.78
CA ARG A 185 -2.53 18.62 2.57
C ARG A 185 -1.84 18.29 3.88
N THR A 186 -1.07 19.21 4.42
CA THR A 186 -0.35 19.04 5.72
C THR A 186 -1.25 18.45 6.82
N LYS A 187 -2.49 18.94 6.95
CA LYS A 187 -3.46 18.40 7.92
C LYS A 187 -3.84 16.95 7.67
N GLN A 188 -3.98 16.55 6.40
CA GLN A 188 -4.30 15.17 6.04
C GLN A 188 -3.12 14.24 6.35
N LEU A 189 -1.90 14.67 6.00
CA LEU A 189 -0.65 13.96 6.32
C LEU A 189 -0.52 13.78 7.84
N TYR A 190 -0.64 14.85 8.62
CA TYR A 190 -0.57 14.77 10.09
C TYR A 190 -1.61 13.81 10.67
N SER A 191 -2.87 13.92 10.22
CA SER A 191 -3.94 13.06 10.71
C SER A 191 -3.73 11.58 10.35
N SER A 192 -3.12 11.32 9.19
CA SER A 192 -2.79 9.94 8.77
C SER A 192 -1.67 9.33 9.60
N LEU A 193 -0.63 10.11 9.94
CA LEU A 193 0.44 9.68 10.84
C LEU A 193 -0.11 9.38 12.24
N SER A 194 -0.94 10.28 12.79
CA SER A 194 -1.62 10.05 14.08
C SER A 194 -2.50 8.80 14.08
N TYR A 195 -3.08 8.45 12.93
CA TYR A 195 -3.85 7.21 12.80
C TYR A 195 -2.93 5.98 12.85
N LEU A 196 -1.80 5.99 12.14
CA LEU A 196 -0.83 4.89 12.15
C LEU A 196 -0.25 4.69 13.57
N GLU A 197 0.07 5.79 14.26
CA GLU A 197 0.52 5.78 15.65
C GLU A 197 -0.52 5.15 16.59
N LYS A 198 -1.79 5.52 16.46
CA LYS A 198 -2.90 4.94 17.25
C LYS A 198 -3.08 3.44 17.03
N LEU A 199 -2.68 2.92 15.88
CA LEU A 199 -2.62 1.50 15.61
C LEU A 199 -1.38 0.83 16.20
N GLY A 200 -0.43 1.61 16.74
CA GLY A 200 0.85 1.11 17.21
C GLY A 200 1.78 0.64 16.09
N LEU A 201 1.58 1.13 14.86
CA LEU A 201 2.41 0.78 13.72
C LEU A 201 3.67 1.66 13.69
N PRO A 202 4.87 1.07 13.65
CA PRO A 202 6.11 1.83 13.52
C PRO A 202 6.18 2.58 12.18
N ILE A 203 6.55 3.86 12.23
CA ILE A 203 6.73 4.73 11.07
C ILE A 203 8.02 5.53 11.18
N TRP A 204 8.70 5.74 10.05
CA TRP A 204 9.91 6.57 9.94
C TRP A 204 9.74 7.55 8.79
N LEU A 205 9.91 8.83 9.07
CA LEU A 205 9.88 9.84 8.02
C LEU A 205 11.24 9.93 7.33
N ASP A 206 11.24 9.84 6.00
CA ASP A 206 12.43 10.07 5.21
C ASP A 206 12.58 11.57 4.91
N LEU A 207 13.50 12.21 5.62
CA LEU A 207 13.82 13.62 5.45
C LEU A 207 14.93 13.85 4.41
N SER A 208 15.58 12.79 3.93
CA SER A 208 16.73 12.88 3.01
C SER A 208 16.35 13.44 1.64
N SER A 209 15.11 13.22 1.20
CA SER A 209 14.62 13.69 -0.09
C SER A 209 14.53 15.22 -0.20
N VAL A 210 14.65 15.94 0.92
CA VAL A 210 14.65 17.40 0.95
C VAL A 210 15.99 17.99 0.51
N TYR A 211 17.06 17.20 0.59
CA TYR A 211 18.44 17.65 0.30
C TYR A 211 18.95 17.24 -1.10
N GLY A 212 18.19 16.44 -1.87
CA GLY A 212 18.66 15.75 -3.08
C GLY A 212 18.22 16.33 -4.44
N ASP A 213 17.27 17.25 -4.49
CA ASP A 213 16.80 17.88 -5.74
C ASP A 213 17.22 19.36 -5.83
N ARG A 214 18.53 19.60 -5.82
CA ARG A 214 19.12 20.88 -6.27
C ARG A 214 20.07 20.63 -7.42
#